data_5bccb5c4ab29cbcdf6f99eba85ab733a
#
_entry.id   5bccb5c4ab29cbcdf6f99eba85ab733a
#
_cell.length_a   1.000
_cell.length_b   1.000
_cell.length_c   1.000
_cell.angle_alpha   90.00
_cell.angle_beta   90.00
_cell.angle_gamma   90.00
#
_symmetry.space_group_name_H-M   'P 1'
#
loop_
_entity.id
_entity.type
_entity.pdbx_description
1 polymer ?
#
loop_
_entity_poly.entity_id
_entity_poly.type
_entity_poly.pdbx_seq_one_letter_code
_entity_poly.pdbx_strand_id
1 'polypeptide(L)'
;MKPKKIFSALLLSLALVLPVKAEVITIEPLFEYPVSPEEIVTLSDKSNWLMQHFWDNMDFKKKGAVNQSALNDAFKVYSLPMQWAEKAEVDKSVASLLDKIQKNPTLLLQFTKAAESSLYSERADIWIDEVYLKFLDAFLKNKKIPEIRKRRYERQMRQISNSLNGSIAPSFDFTTPTGTPGKFQPIGVFTIIEFGDPDCDDCRHAKLRMETDVRFSSLVERGLVNVLFILPDPVDGWQTKMTDYPANWVTGASDTVSDILDLRLTPSFYVIGKDGKIMEKNVSVDQAMKIAFKETSSDK
;
A
#
# COMPACT_ATOMS: atom_id res chain seq x y z
N MET A 1 -68.57 -17.71 44.35
CA MET A 1 -67.34 -17.08 43.82
C MET A 1 -66.96 -17.78 42.52
N LYS A 2 -67.05 -17.09 41.37
CA LYS A 2 -66.72 -17.65 40.05
C LYS A 2 -65.32 -17.22 39.68
N PRO A 3 -64.44 -18.08 39.15
CA PRO A 3 -63.08 -17.63 38.70
C PRO A 3 -63.15 -17.00 37.33
N LYS A 4 -62.49 -15.82 37.21
CA LYS A 4 -62.30 -15.09 35.96
C LYS A 4 -61.20 -15.76 35.12
N LYS A 5 -61.54 -16.13 33.88
CA LYS A 5 -60.61 -16.60 32.87
C LYS A 5 -59.88 -15.40 32.27
N ILE A 6 -58.54 -15.37 32.40
CA ILE A 6 -57.68 -14.42 31.73
C ILE A 6 -57.30 -15.03 30.37
N PHE A 7 -57.75 -14.41 29.28
CA PHE A 7 -57.31 -14.72 27.92
C PHE A 7 -56.01 -13.97 27.65
N SER A 8 -54.92 -14.71 27.52
CA SER A 8 -53.66 -14.17 27.07
C SER A 8 -53.63 -14.21 25.54
N ALA A 9 -53.70 -13.03 24.92
CA ALA A 9 -53.57 -12.87 23.48
C ALA A 9 -52.09 -12.90 23.08
N LEU A 10 -51.66 -13.98 22.45
CA LEU A 10 -50.34 -14.12 21.86
C LEU A 10 -50.34 -13.40 20.52
N LEU A 11 -49.75 -12.20 20.47
CA LEU A 11 -49.50 -11.45 19.23
C LEU A 11 -48.31 -12.09 18.50
N LEU A 12 -48.64 -12.88 17.47
CA LEU A 12 -47.64 -13.43 16.53
C LEU A 12 -47.27 -12.32 15.55
N SER A 13 -46.11 -11.66 15.77
CA SER A 13 -45.55 -10.72 14.80
C SER A 13 -44.91 -11.47 13.64
N LEU A 14 -45.63 -11.55 12.54
CA LEU A 14 -45.16 -12.10 11.27
C LEU A 14 -44.20 -11.06 10.66
N ALA A 15 -42.87 -11.22 10.87
CA ALA A 15 -41.86 -10.43 10.20
C ALA A 15 -41.84 -10.83 8.70
N LEU A 16 -42.39 -9.97 7.85
CA LEU A 16 -42.22 -10.09 6.39
C LEU A 16 -40.73 -9.83 6.07
N VAL A 17 -39.98 -10.90 5.89
CA VAL A 17 -38.66 -10.84 5.28
C VAL A 17 -38.85 -10.62 3.77
N LEU A 18 -38.81 -9.37 3.33
CA LEU A 18 -38.75 -9.06 1.90
C LEU A 18 -37.40 -9.53 1.38
N PRO A 19 -37.32 -10.30 0.28
CA PRO A 19 -36.05 -10.62 -0.34
C PRO A 19 -35.43 -9.32 -0.90
N VAL A 20 -34.36 -8.83 -0.28
CA VAL A 20 -33.54 -7.78 -0.86
C VAL A 20 -32.87 -8.41 -2.06
N LYS A 21 -33.39 -8.14 -3.26
CA LYS A 21 -32.65 -8.40 -4.51
C LYS A 21 -31.46 -7.45 -4.50
N ALA A 22 -30.27 -7.96 -4.24
CA ALA A 22 -29.05 -7.26 -4.56
C ALA A 22 -29.00 -7.11 -6.08
N GLU A 23 -29.30 -5.93 -6.59
CA GLU A 23 -28.99 -5.60 -7.97
C GLU A 23 -27.47 -5.61 -8.13
N VAL A 24 -26.97 -6.58 -8.87
CA VAL A 24 -25.59 -6.59 -9.34
C VAL A 24 -25.47 -5.44 -10.34
N ILE A 25 -24.94 -4.30 -9.91
CA ILE A 25 -24.64 -3.19 -10.82
C ILE A 25 -23.49 -3.67 -11.69
N THR A 26 -23.80 -4.11 -12.89
CA THR A 26 -22.80 -4.44 -13.93
C THR A 26 -22.31 -3.13 -14.52
N ILE A 27 -21.07 -2.76 -14.28
CA ILE A 27 -20.45 -1.58 -14.91
C ILE A 27 -20.04 -1.99 -16.33
N GLU A 28 -20.59 -1.32 -17.34
CA GLU A 28 -20.18 -1.57 -18.71
C GLU A 28 -18.72 -1.16 -18.92
N PRO A 29 -17.89 -2.01 -19.54
CA PRO A 29 -16.52 -1.67 -19.88
C PRO A 29 -16.44 -0.41 -20.75
N LEU A 30 -15.40 0.41 -20.58
CA LEU A 30 -15.19 1.62 -21.39
C LEU A 30 -15.00 1.31 -22.88
N PHE A 31 -14.48 0.14 -23.18
CA PHE A 31 -14.19 -0.38 -24.50
C PHE A 31 -14.05 -1.90 -24.42
N GLU A 32 -14.08 -2.58 -25.55
CA GLU A 32 -13.80 -4.01 -25.63
C GLU A 32 -12.31 -4.27 -25.36
N TYR A 33 -12.02 -5.05 -24.30
CA TYR A 33 -10.64 -5.35 -23.93
C TYR A 33 -10.01 -6.32 -24.94
N PRO A 34 -8.77 -6.06 -25.37
CA PRO A 34 -8.10 -6.93 -26.32
C PRO A 34 -7.78 -8.30 -25.69
N VAL A 35 -7.85 -9.32 -26.52
CA VAL A 35 -7.47 -10.70 -26.17
C VAL A 35 -6.24 -11.05 -26.96
N SER A 36 -5.20 -11.56 -26.27
CA SER A 36 -3.97 -11.98 -26.96
C SER A 36 -4.25 -13.11 -27.94
N PRO A 37 -3.58 -13.13 -29.11
CA PRO A 37 -3.67 -14.22 -30.07
C PRO A 37 -3.40 -15.59 -29.44
N GLU A 38 -4.08 -16.63 -29.91
CA GLU A 38 -3.94 -18.01 -29.38
C GLU A 38 -2.52 -18.57 -29.56
N GLU A 39 -1.81 -18.12 -30.58
CA GLU A 39 -0.44 -18.51 -30.89
C GLU A 39 0.58 -18.04 -29.82
N ILE A 40 0.22 -17.01 -29.05
CA ILE A 40 1.04 -16.54 -27.92
C ILE A 40 0.74 -17.43 -26.72
N VAL A 41 1.70 -18.27 -26.31
CA VAL A 41 1.45 -19.33 -25.35
C VAL A 41 1.87 -18.94 -23.94
N THR A 42 3.06 -18.32 -23.78
CA THR A 42 3.61 -18.04 -22.44
C THR A 42 2.89 -16.88 -21.75
N LEU A 43 2.83 -16.92 -20.43
CA LEU A 43 2.20 -15.84 -19.64
C LEU A 43 2.94 -14.51 -19.85
N SER A 44 4.28 -14.56 -19.92
CA SER A 44 5.10 -13.35 -20.15
C SER A 44 4.81 -12.73 -21.53
N ASP A 45 4.78 -13.55 -22.60
CA ASP A 45 4.51 -13.03 -23.95
C ASP A 45 3.08 -12.48 -24.08
N LYS A 46 2.09 -13.16 -23.47
CA LYS A 46 0.71 -12.64 -23.38
C LYS A 46 0.67 -11.31 -22.65
N SER A 47 1.40 -11.18 -21.54
CA SER A 47 1.49 -9.94 -20.77
C SER A 47 2.19 -8.84 -21.56
N ASN A 48 3.28 -9.13 -22.26
CA ASN A 48 3.97 -8.19 -23.15
C ASN A 48 3.04 -7.71 -24.27
N TRP A 49 2.30 -8.62 -24.88
CA TRP A 49 1.33 -8.27 -25.91
C TRP A 49 0.22 -7.36 -25.37
N LEU A 50 -0.34 -7.67 -24.19
CA LEU A 50 -1.34 -6.82 -23.52
C LEU A 50 -0.80 -5.44 -23.20
N MET A 51 0.46 -5.31 -22.77
CA MET A 51 1.06 -4.00 -22.55
C MET A 51 1.06 -3.15 -23.83
N GLN A 52 1.27 -3.74 -24.98
CA GLN A 52 1.31 -3.02 -26.26
C GLN A 52 -0.09 -2.64 -26.78
N HIS A 53 -1.11 -3.49 -26.55
CA HIS A 53 -2.39 -3.42 -27.24
C HIS A 53 -3.58 -3.04 -26.35
N PHE A 54 -3.42 -3.00 -25.00
CA PHE A 54 -4.56 -2.84 -24.08
C PHE A 54 -5.43 -1.62 -24.40
N TRP A 55 -4.83 -0.51 -24.76
CA TRP A 55 -5.51 0.77 -24.97
C TRP A 55 -5.85 1.05 -26.44
N ASP A 56 -5.71 0.09 -27.36
CA ASP A 56 -5.93 0.31 -28.80
C ASP A 56 -7.40 0.62 -29.14
N ASN A 57 -8.34 0.01 -28.43
CA ASN A 57 -9.76 0.22 -28.62
C ASN A 57 -10.32 1.44 -27.87
N MET A 58 -9.51 2.13 -27.06
CA MET A 58 -9.98 3.31 -26.31
C MET A 58 -9.95 4.57 -27.15
N ASP A 59 -11.10 5.28 -27.25
CA ASP A 59 -11.18 6.59 -27.89
C ASP A 59 -10.70 7.72 -26.96
N PHE A 60 -9.42 8.07 -27.05
CA PHE A 60 -8.82 9.20 -26.33
C PHE A 60 -9.22 10.59 -26.85
N LYS A 61 -9.88 10.66 -28.02
CA LYS A 61 -10.31 11.93 -28.63
C LYS A 61 -11.69 12.36 -28.14
N LYS A 62 -12.45 11.47 -27.52
CA LYS A 62 -13.76 11.78 -26.95
C LYS A 62 -13.62 12.93 -25.94
N LYS A 63 -14.41 14.00 -26.19
CA LYS A 63 -14.41 15.17 -25.30
C LYS A 63 -15.16 14.86 -24.00
N GLY A 64 -14.65 15.40 -22.88
CA GLY A 64 -15.27 15.29 -21.57
C GLY A 64 -14.60 14.25 -20.67
N ALA A 65 -15.18 14.06 -19.49
CA ALA A 65 -14.77 13.05 -18.54
C ALA A 65 -15.32 11.67 -18.94
N VAL A 66 -14.54 10.63 -18.70
CA VAL A 66 -15.00 9.24 -18.82
C VAL A 66 -15.65 8.80 -17.50
N ASN A 67 -16.42 7.72 -17.51
CA ASN A 67 -16.92 7.11 -16.27
C ASN A 67 -15.73 6.64 -15.43
N GLN A 68 -15.56 7.21 -14.23
CA GLN A 68 -14.40 6.93 -13.38
C GLN A 68 -14.37 5.47 -12.88
N SER A 69 -15.54 4.89 -12.57
CA SER A 69 -15.61 3.49 -12.13
C SER A 69 -15.20 2.54 -13.24
N ALA A 70 -15.74 2.70 -14.44
CA ALA A 70 -15.35 1.89 -15.59
C ALA A 70 -13.86 2.09 -15.98
N LEU A 71 -13.32 3.30 -15.76
CA LEU A 71 -11.87 3.54 -15.95
C LEU A 71 -11.04 2.84 -14.89
N ASN A 72 -11.47 2.84 -13.62
CA ASN A 72 -10.78 2.11 -12.56
C ASN A 72 -10.74 0.61 -12.86
N ASP A 73 -11.86 0.04 -13.31
CA ASP A 73 -11.94 -1.37 -13.69
C ASP A 73 -11.03 -1.69 -14.89
N ALA A 74 -11.06 -0.83 -15.94
CA ALA A 74 -10.16 -0.98 -17.07
C ALA A 74 -8.68 -0.88 -16.66
N PHE A 75 -8.34 0.06 -15.79
CA PHE A 75 -6.97 0.24 -15.32
C PHE A 75 -6.51 -0.94 -14.42
N LYS A 76 -7.41 -1.48 -13.61
CA LYS A 76 -7.16 -2.69 -12.83
C LYS A 76 -6.80 -3.87 -13.75
N VAL A 77 -7.59 -4.10 -14.80
CA VAL A 77 -7.30 -5.15 -15.80
C VAL A 77 -5.96 -4.90 -16.51
N TYR A 78 -5.68 -3.63 -16.87
CA TYR A 78 -4.42 -3.21 -17.49
C TYR A 78 -3.20 -3.43 -16.59
N SER A 79 -3.35 -3.22 -15.28
CA SER A 79 -2.22 -3.30 -14.33
C SER A 79 -1.83 -4.74 -13.98
N LEU A 80 -2.77 -5.69 -13.95
CA LEU A 80 -2.49 -7.06 -13.52
C LEU A 80 -1.37 -7.75 -14.34
N PRO A 81 -1.34 -7.72 -15.67
CA PRO A 81 -0.28 -8.34 -16.46
C PRO A 81 1.11 -7.69 -16.28
N MET A 82 1.20 -6.48 -15.69
CA MET A 82 2.51 -5.85 -15.41
C MET A 82 3.43 -6.70 -14.53
N GLN A 83 2.87 -7.63 -13.73
CA GLN A 83 3.64 -8.53 -12.87
C GLN A 83 4.46 -9.57 -13.64
N TRP A 84 4.05 -9.89 -14.86
CA TRP A 84 4.67 -10.94 -15.71
C TRP A 84 5.26 -10.40 -17.01
N ALA A 85 4.94 -9.13 -17.34
CA ALA A 85 5.50 -8.45 -18.49
C ALA A 85 6.95 -8.02 -18.23
N GLU A 86 7.72 -7.91 -19.29
CA GLU A 86 9.05 -7.32 -19.23
C GLU A 86 8.95 -5.83 -18.86
N LYS A 87 9.85 -5.39 -17.96
CA LYS A 87 9.87 -4.00 -17.51
C LYS A 87 9.92 -3.00 -18.67
N ALA A 88 10.66 -3.31 -19.72
CA ALA A 88 10.76 -2.46 -20.90
C ALA A 88 9.42 -2.29 -21.62
N GLU A 89 8.60 -3.34 -21.71
CA GLU A 89 7.27 -3.29 -22.33
C GLU A 89 6.27 -2.53 -21.45
N VAL A 90 6.34 -2.70 -20.12
CA VAL A 90 5.55 -1.89 -19.17
C VAL A 90 5.91 -0.41 -19.31
N ASP A 91 7.20 -0.08 -19.29
CA ASP A 91 7.70 1.29 -19.40
C ASP A 91 7.23 1.98 -20.70
N LYS A 92 7.32 1.28 -21.83
CA LYS A 92 6.89 1.74 -23.15
C LYS A 92 5.36 1.94 -23.22
N SER A 93 4.59 1.00 -22.69
CA SER A 93 3.14 1.08 -22.63
C SER A 93 2.66 2.28 -21.81
N VAL A 94 3.21 2.43 -20.61
CA VAL A 94 2.87 3.56 -19.72
C VAL A 94 3.26 4.90 -20.35
N ALA A 95 4.43 5.00 -20.98
CA ALA A 95 4.85 6.21 -21.69
C ALA A 95 3.88 6.56 -22.84
N SER A 96 3.50 5.58 -23.67
CA SER A 96 2.54 5.75 -24.73
C SER A 96 1.17 6.21 -24.23
N LEU A 97 0.69 5.63 -23.12
CA LEU A 97 -0.57 6.03 -22.50
C LEU A 97 -0.49 7.48 -21.99
N LEU A 98 0.59 7.85 -21.28
CA LEU A 98 0.78 9.20 -20.78
C LEU A 98 0.83 10.23 -21.92
N ASP A 99 1.47 9.92 -23.04
CA ASP A 99 1.50 10.80 -24.22
C ASP A 99 0.09 11.07 -24.80
N LYS A 100 -0.79 10.07 -24.76
CA LYS A 100 -2.18 10.22 -25.21
C LYS A 100 -3.02 11.09 -24.27
N ILE A 101 -2.79 11.02 -22.94
CA ILE A 101 -3.66 11.66 -21.94
C ILE A 101 -3.15 12.99 -21.39
N GLN A 102 -1.82 13.25 -21.40
CA GLN A 102 -1.21 14.41 -20.71
C GLN A 102 -1.70 15.78 -21.23
N LYS A 103 -2.17 15.88 -22.47
CA LYS A 103 -2.70 17.11 -23.05
C LYS A 103 -4.08 17.50 -22.51
N ASN A 104 -4.82 16.52 -21.97
CA ASN A 104 -6.15 16.69 -21.38
C ASN A 104 -6.05 16.59 -19.84
N PRO A 105 -6.07 17.69 -19.08
CA PRO A 105 -5.88 17.67 -17.63
C PRO A 105 -6.98 16.90 -16.87
N THR A 106 -8.20 16.85 -17.42
CA THR A 106 -9.30 16.07 -16.82
C THR A 106 -9.04 14.58 -16.98
N LEU A 107 -8.66 14.14 -18.15
CA LEU A 107 -8.36 12.75 -18.42
C LEU A 107 -7.11 12.29 -17.66
N LEU A 108 -6.06 13.12 -17.61
CA LEU A 108 -4.85 12.85 -16.84
C LEU A 108 -5.19 12.67 -15.36
N LEU A 109 -6.02 13.54 -14.76
CA LEU A 109 -6.48 13.37 -13.38
C LEU A 109 -7.24 12.05 -13.18
N GLN A 110 -8.12 11.69 -14.11
CA GLN A 110 -8.90 10.47 -14.02
C GLN A 110 -8.01 9.21 -14.08
N PHE A 111 -7.03 9.20 -15.00
CA PHE A 111 -6.06 8.11 -15.08
C PHE A 111 -5.12 8.07 -13.87
N THR A 112 -4.70 9.22 -13.32
CA THR A 112 -3.89 9.25 -12.09
C THR A 112 -4.65 8.65 -10.91
N LYS A 113 -5.97 8.92 -10.79
CA LYS A 113 -6.83 8.28 -9.77
C LYS A 113 -6.98 6.78 -10.01
N ALA A 114 -7.12 6.33 -11.24
CA ALA A 114 -7.20 4.92 -11.56
C ALA A 114 -5.89 4.19 -11.25
N ALA A 115 -4.75 4.81 -11.58
CA ALA A 115 -3.43 4.32 -11.22
C ALA A 115 -3.23 4.27 -9.69
N GLU A 116 -3.67 5.30 -8.96
CA GLU A 116 -3.66 5.30 -7.49
C GLU A 116 -4.44 4.11 -6.92
N SER A 117 -5.66 3.91 -7.43
CA SER A 117 -6.54 2.81 -6.98
C SER A 117 -5.96 1.42 -7.23
N SER A 118 -5.25 1.23 -8.36
CA SER A 118 -4.82 -0.09 -8.82
C SER A 118 -3.36 -0.43 -8.47
N LEU A 119 -2.51 0.59 -8.20
CA LEU A 119 -1.06 0.39 -8.03
C LEU A 119 -0.52 0.90 -6.69
N TYR A 120 -1.32 1.65 -5.92
CA TYR A 120 -0.83 2.33 -4.72
C TYR A 120 -1.75 2.15 -3.50
N SER A 121 -3.07 2.20 -3.66
CA SER A 121 -3.98 2.16 -2.52
C SER A 121 -3.78 0.89 -1.69
N GLU A 122 -4.11 0.95 -0.40
CA GLU A 122 -4.11 -0.20 0.51
C GLU A 122 -4.87 -1.41 -0.06
N ARG A 123 -5.94 -1.13 -0.82
CA ARG A 123 -6.81 -2.15 -1.44
C ARG A 123 -6.43 -2.53 -2.86
N ALA A 124 -5.29 -2.05 -3.36
CA ALA A 124 -4.81 -2.43 -4.68
C ALA A 124 -4.39 -3.91 -4.68
N ASP A 125 -4.72 -4.64 -5.74
CA ASP A 125 -4.33 -6.04 -5.86
C ASP A 125 -2.81 -6.22 -6.04
N ILE A 126 -2.16 -5.18 -6.54
CA ILE A 126 -0.70 -5.13 -6.75
C ILE A 126 -0.18 -3.73 -6.43
N TRP A 127 1.06 -3.66 -5.99
CA TRP A 127 1.77 -2.39 -5.80
C TRP A 127 2.95 -2.31 -6.76
N ILE A 128 2.92 -1.29 -7.62
CA ILE A 128 4.03 -1.01 -8.56
C ILE A 128 4.33 0.50 -8.49
N ASP A 129 5.09 0.86 -7.45
CA ASP A 129 5.41 2.25 -7.12
C ASP A 129 6.04 3.00 -8.29
N GLU A 130 6.98 2.37 -9.00
CA GLU A 130 7.70 2.98 -10.13
C GLU A 130 6.76 3.37 -11.28
N VAL A 131 5.70 2.59 -11.51
CA VAL A 131 4.67 2.91 -12.51
C VAL A 131 3.78 4.04 -12.00
N TYR A 132 3.34 3.97 -10.75
CA TYR A 132 2.50 5.03 -10.17
C TYR A 132 3.24 6.38 -10.14
N LEU A 133 4.52 6.39 -9.81
CA LEU A 133 5.36 7.60 -9.85
C LEU A 133 5.37 8.27 -11.23
N LYS A 134 5.27 7.54 -12.33
CA LYS A 134 5.19 8.14 -13.69
C LYS A 134 3.88 8.90 -13.89
N PHE A 135 2.76 8.41 -13.38
CA PHE A 135 1.49 9.13 -13.40
C PHE A 135 1.53 10.37 -12.51
N LEU A 136 2.13 10.27 -11.32
CA LEU A 136 2.31 11.40 -10.43
C LEU A 136 3.19 12.49 -11.07
N ASP A 137 4.30 12.11 -11.69
CA ASP A 137 5.22 13.03 -12.36
C ASP A 137 4.51 13.79 -13.50
N ALA A 138 3.80 13.06 -14.38
CA ALA A 138 3.03 13.66 -15.47
C ALA A 138 1.93 14.61 -14.94
N PHE A 139 1.25 14.22 -13.86
CA PHE A 139 0.20 15.04 -13.23
C PHE A 139 0.76 16.31 -12.61
N LEU A 140 1.83 16.21 -11.84
CA LEU A 140 2.44 17.33 -11.12
C LEU A 140 3.08 18.33 -12.08
N LYS A 141 3.69 17.88 -13.17
CA LYS A 141 4.28 18.74 -14.21
C LYS A 141 3.22 19.46 -15.08
N ASN A 142 1.98 19.04 -15.05
CA ASN A 142 0.95 19.63 -15.90
C ASN A 142 0.54 21.02 -15.40
N LYS A 143 0.88 22.06 -16.19
CA LYS A 143 0.63 23.47 -15.85
C LYS A 143 -0.86 23.87 -15.87
N LYS A 144 -1.75 23.05 -16.47
CA LYS A 144 -3.19 23.31 -16.52
C LYS A 144 -3.93 22.80 -15.28
N ILE A 145 -3.24 22.04 -14.41
CA ILE A 145 -3.82 21.53 -13.18
C ILE A 145 -3.51 22.51 -12.05
N PRO A 146 -4.54 23.01 -11.32
CA PRO A 146 -4.34 23.93 -10.22
C PRO A 146 -3.50 23.33 -9.08
N GLU A 147 -2.63 24.13 -8.46
CA GLU A 147 -1.71 23.71 -7.38
C GLU A 147 -2.45 23.09 -6.18
N ILE A 148 -3.64 23.60 -5.85
CA ILE A 148 -4.46 23.04 -4.75
C ILE A 148 -4.79 21.56 -4.96
N ARG A 149 -4.89 21.10 -6.22
CA ARG A 149 -5.14 19.69 -6.56
C ARG A 149 -3.87 18.83 -6.55
N LYS A 150 -2.69 19.45 -6.58
CA LYS A 150 -1.41 18.77 -6.60
C LYS A 150 -0.90 18.40 -5.22
N ARG A 151 -1.19 19.18 -4.19
CA ARG A 151 -0.61 19.03 -2.82
C ARG A 151 -0.60 17.60 -2.28
N ARG A 152 -1.73 16.88 -2.43
CA ARG A 152 -1.83 15.48 -1.99
C ARG A 152 -0.87 14.58 -2.77
N TYR A 153 -0.82 14.75 -4.07
CA TYR A 153 0.03 13.95 -4.97
C TYR A 153 1.52 14.29 -4.84
N GLU A 154 1.86 15.52 -4.49
CA GLU A 154 3.23 15.93 -4.12
C GLU A 154 3.70 15.21 -2.85
N ARG A 155 2.81 15.09 -1.85
CA ARG A 155 3.10 14.31 -0.64
C ARG A 155 3.31 12.84 -0.99
N GLN A 156 2.42 12.22 -1.74
CA GLN A 156 2.58 10.82 -2.18
C GLN A 156 3.86 10.61 -2.99
N MET A 157 4.16 11.51 -3.95
CA MET A 157 5.39 11.45 -4.74
C MET A 157 6.62 11.42 -3.83
N ARG A 158 6.69 12.31 -2.84
CA ARG A 158 7.80 12.38 -1.90
C ARG A 158 7.89 11.11 -1.05
N GLN A 159 6.79 10.68 -0.43
CA GLN A 159 6.73 9.47 0.40
C GLN A 159 7.18 8.23 -0.36
N ILE A 160 6.65 8.01 -1.57
CA ILE A 160 7.01 6.86 -2.40
C ILE A 160 8.47 6.94 -2.83
N SER A 161 8.93 8.12 -3.32
CA SER A 161 10.32 8.30 -3.79
C SER A 161 11.35 8.05 -2.68
N ASN A 162 11.02 8.43 -1.45
CA ASN A 162 11.86 8.18 -0.28
C ASN A 162 11.83 6.72 0.19
N SER A 163 10.90 5.92 -0.31
CA SER A 163 10.61 4.57 0.17
C SER A 163 10.82 3.49 -0.89
N LEU A 164 11.50 3.79 -1.99
CA LEU A 164 11.76 2.79 -3.02
C LEU A 164 12.76 1.73 -2.54
N ASN A 165 12.48 0.46 -2.87
CA ASN A 165 13.43 -0.62 -2.64
C ASN A 165 14.76 -0.32 -3.34
N GLY A 166 15.87 -0.55 -2.66
CA GLY A 166 17.22 -0.23 -3.14
C GLY A 166 17.68 1.21 -2.86
N SER A 167 16.80 2.14 -2.49
CA SER A 167 17.20 3.50 -2.07
C SER A 167 17.67 3.52 -0.63
N ILE A 168 18.50 4.51 -0.28
CA ILE A 168 18.90 4.75 1.12
C ILE A 168 17.66 5.22 1.90
N ALA A 169 17.36 4.55 3.00
CA ALA A 169 16.30 4.96 3.89
C ALA A 169 16.57 6.35 4.48
N PRO A 170 15.61 7.27 4.50
CA PRO A 170 15.83 8.57 5.12
C PRO A 170 15.96 8.43 6.64
N SER A 171 16.82 9.28 7.24
CA SER A 171 16.81 9.45 8.69
C SER A 171 15.54 10.18 9.13
N PHE A 172 15.06 9.88 10.30
CA PHE A 172 13.95 10.61 10.92
C PHE A 172 14.13 10.71 12.43
N ASP A 173 13.56 11.75 13.00
CA ASP A 173 13.56 11.99 14.44
C ASP A 173 12.33 11.37 15.09
N PHE A 174 12.48 10.90 16.34
CA PHE A 174 11.40 10.37 17.15
C PHE A 174 11.61 10.72 18.62
N THR A 175 10.58 10.57 19.43
CA THR A 175 10.64 10.74 20.88
C THR A 175 10.44 9.37 21.54
N THR A 176 11.29 8.99 22.47
CA THR A 176 11.14 7.75 23.24
C THR A 176 10.00 7.87 24.26
N PRO A 177 9.50 6.75 24.84
CA PRO A 177 8.46 6.81 25.89
C PRO A 177 8.86 7.62 27.12
N THR A 178 10.16 7.76 27.40
CA THR A 178 10.69 8.59 28.48
C THR A 178 10.81 10.08 28.14
N GLY A 179 10.40 10.48 26.94
CA GLY A 179 10.50 11.87 26.45
C GLY A 179 11.89 12.24 25.92
N THR A 180 12.80 11.29 25.78
CA THR A 180 14.15 11.56 25.25
C THR A 180 14.11 11.60 23.72
N PRO A 181 14.70 12.63 23.07
CA PRO A 181 14.86 12.65 21.63
C PRO A 181 15.71 11.48 21.12
N GLY A 182 15.25 10.82 20.10
CA GLY A 182 15.95 9.77 19.35
C GLY A 182 16.02 10.11 17.86
N LYS A 183 16.93 9.46 17.16
CA LYS A 183 17.07 9.61 15.71
C LYS A 183 17.39 8.27 15.07
N PHE A 184 16.60 7.87 14.10
CA PHE A 184 16.94 6.74 13.24
C PHE A 184 18.01 7.15 12.24
N GLN A 185 19.07 6.34 12.16
CA GLN A 185 20.14 6.43 11.16
C GLN A 185 20.21 5.10 10.41
N PRO A 186 20.11 5.09 9.08
CA PRO A 186 19.90 3.85 8.32
C PRO A 186 21.13 2.95 8.20
N ILE A 187 22.35 3.47 8.49
CA ILE A 187 23.61 2.77 8.25
C ILE A 187 24.12 2.09 9.51
N GLY A 188 24.64 0.88 9.37
CA GLY A 188 25.38 0.17 10.42
C GLY A 188 24.84 -1.23 10.73
N VAL A 189 23.66 -1.36 11.27
CA VAL A 189 23.07 -2.65 11.67
C VAL A 189 21.85 -2.94 10.82
N PHE A 190 21.67 -4.20 10.45
CA PHE A 190 20.43 -4.65 9.81
C PHE A 190 19.24 -4.31 10.72
N THR A 191 18.26 -3.62 10.19
CA THR A 191 17.18 -3.06 10.98
C THR A 191 15.82 -3.44 10.41
N ILE A 192 14.91 -3.88 11.26
CA ILE A 192 13.48 -3.98 10.99
C ILE A 192 12.79 -2.82 11.70
N ILE A 193 12.04 -2.02 10.96
CA ILE A 193 11.20 -0.97 11.53
C ILE A 193 9.75 -1.39 11.35
N GLU A 194 9.00 -1.44 12.43
CA GLU A 194 7.55 -1.55 12.46
C GLU A 194 6.96 -0.17 12.72
N PHE A 195 6.23 0.37 11.75
CA PHE A 195 5.39 1.53 11.95
C PHE A 195 3.98 1.04 12.24
N GLY A 196 3.49 1.34 13.44
CA GLY A 196 2.21 0.80 13.88
C GLY A 196 1.60 1.56 15.06
N ASP A 197 0.42 1.11 15.48
CA ASP A 197 -0.28 1.60 16.66
C ASP A 197 -0.30 0.49 17.72
N PRO A 198 0.09 0.74 18.98
CA PRO A 198 -0.01 -0.25 20.06
C PRO A 198 -1.44 -0.80 20.29
N ASP A 199 -2.47 -0.04 19.91
CA ASP A 199 -3.88 -0.46 20.03
C ASP A 199 -4.35 -1.31 18.82
N CYS A 200 -3.57 -1.41 17.77
CA CYS A 200 -3.87 -2.21 16.59
C CYS A 200 -3.64 -3.71 16.88
N ASP A 201 -4.63 -4.56 16.62
CA ASP A 201 -4.53 -6.01 16.83
C ASP A 201 -3.42 -6.65 15.99
N ASP A 202 -3.30 -6.28 14.71
CA ASP A 202 -2.29 -6.82 13.82
C ASP A 202 -0.87 -6.40 14.24
N CYS A 203 -0.70 -5.17 14.78
CA CYS A 203 0.57 -4.72 15.34
C CYS A 203 0.96 -5.54 16.60
N ARG A 204 -0.02 -5.80 17.49
CA ARG A 204 0.22 -6.66 18.65
C ARG A 204 0.57 -8.10 18.26
N HIS A 205 -0.09 -8.65 17.26
CA HIS A 205 0.24 -9.97 16.72
C HIS A 205 1.64 -9.99 16.09
N ALA A 206 2.02 -8.96 15.36
CA ALA A 206 3.35 -8.85 14.77
C ALA A 206 4.45 -8.75 15.84
N LYS A 207 4.26 -7.91 16.87
CA LYS A 207 5.12 -7.83 18.04
C LYS A 207 5.30 -9.22 18.68
N LEU A 208 4.18 -9.88 19.02
CA LEU A 208 4.22 -11.20 19.67
C LEU A 208 4.93 -12.25 18.80
N ARG A 209 4.72 -12.20 17.48
CA ARG A 209 5.36 -13.10 16.52
C ARG A 209 6.90 -12.95 16.53
N MET A 210 7.40 -11.72 16.58
CA MET A 210 8.85 -11.46 16.67
C MET A 210 9.41 -11.80 18.05
N GLU A 211 8.70 -11.45 19.12
CA GLU A 211 9.14 -11.65 20.51
C GLU A 211 9.24 -13.15 20.88
N THR A 212 8.31 -13.97 20.44
CA THR A 212 8.24 -15.40 20.80
C THR A 212 9.10 -16.31 19.90
N ASP A 213 9.61 -15.83 18.78
CA ASP A 213 10.52 -16.62 17.95
C ASP A 213 11.94 -16.60 18.56
N VAL A 214 12.34 -17.72 19.18
CA VAL A 214 13.62 -17.85 19.88
C VAL A 214 14.82 -17.55 18.98
N ARG A 215 14.76 -17.91 17.69
CA ARG A 215 15.86 -17.65 16.75
C ARG A 215 15.96 -16.17 16.44
N PHE A 216 14.82 -15.51 16.23
CA PHE A 216 14.78 -14.08 15.96
C PHE A 216 15.22 -13.27 17.17
N SER A 217 14.69 -13.58 18.37
CA SER A 217 15.09 -12.93 19.63
C SER A 217 16.60 -13.05 19.88
N SER A 218 17.20 -14.22 19.58
CA SER A 218 18.65 -14.40 19.67
C SER A 218 19.45 -13.50 18.72
N LEU A 219 18.93 -13.20 17.53
CA LEU A 219 19.58 -12.23 16.61
C LEU A 219 19.57 -10.82 17.19
N VAL A 220 18.43 -10.42 17.77
CA VAL A 220 18.27 -9.11 18.41
C VAL A 220 19.18 -8.99 19.65
N GLU A 221 19.19 -9.99 20.53
CA GLU A 221 20.06 -10.03 21.72
C GLU A 221 21.55 -9.93 21.38
N ARG A 222 21.95 -10.53 20.27
CA ARG A 222 23.34 -10.48 19.77
C ARG A 222 23.67 -9.20 19.00
N GLY A 223 22.72 -8.27 18.85
CA GLY A 223 22.91 -7.03 18.10
C GLY A 223 23.11 -7.21 16.59
N LEU A 224 22.71 -8.37 16.03
CA LEU A 224 22.78 -8.64 14.60
C LEU A 224 21.58 -8.04 13.84
N VAL A 225 20.48 -7.83 14.55
CA VAL A 225 19.25 -7.21 14.05
C VAL A 225 18.80 -6.16 15.06
N ASN A 226 18.57 -4.95 14.63
CA ASN A 226 17.83 -3.94 15.38
C ASN A 226 16.35 -4.04 15.07
N VAL A 227 15.51 -3.87 16.09
CA VAL A 227 14.06 -3.71 15.92
C VAL A 227 13.67 -2.35 16.46
N LEU A 228 13.02 -1.56 15.61
CA LEU A 228 12.40 -0.30 15.97
C LEU A 228 10.89 -0.43 15.86
N PHE A 229 10.15 -0.05 16.90
CA PHE A 229 8.73 0.20 16.82
C PHE A 229 8.48 1.70 16.92
N ILE A 230 7.89 2.28 15.88
CA ILE A 230 7.62 3.72 15.80
C ILE A 230 6.11 3.93 15.59
N LEU A 231 5.50 4.64 16.52
CA LEU A 231 4.11 5.13 16.37
C LEU A 231 4.12 6.39 15.51
N PRO A 232 3.57 6.36 14.28
CA PRO A 232 3.35 7.57 13.51
C PRO A 232 2.14 8.33 14.08
N ASP A 233 2.17 9.67 14.00
CA ASP A 233 1.07 10.55 14.39
C ASP A 233 0.55 10.29 15.83
N PRO A 234 1.42 10.42 16.87
CA PRO A 234 1.08 10.07 18.25
C PRO A 234 -0.04 10.95 18.83
N VAL A 235 -0.87 10.33 19.66
CA VAL A 235 -1.88 11.04 20.48
C VAL A 235 -1.42 11.12 21.94
N ASP A 236 -2.02 12.01 22.73
CA ASP A 236 -1.68 12.18 24.15
C ASP A 236 -1.75 10.85 24.92
N GLY A 237 -0.76 10.59 25.76
CA GLY A 237 -0.68 9.39 26.60
C GLY A 237 -0.13 8.12 25.91
N TRP A 238 0.34 8.21 24.67
CA TRP A 238 0.93 7.09 23.93
C TRP A 238 2.07 6.38 24.66
N GLN A 239 2.82 7.11 25.50
CA GLN A 239 3.98 6.61 26.22
C GLN A 239 3.63 5.39 27.09
N THR A 240 2.47 5.41 27.75
CA THR A 240 2.02 4.33 28.64
C THR A 240 1.74 3.02 27.90
N LYS A 241 1.44 3.11 26.60
CA LYS A 241 1.16 1.95 25.73
C LYS A 241 2.43 1.25 25.24
N MET A 242 3.60 1.89 25.42
CA MET A 242 4.90 1.34 25.00
C MET A 242 5.61 0.51 26.07
N THR A 243 5.03 0.37 27.26
CA THR A 243 5.68 -0.33 28.39
C THR A 243 5.83 -1.83 28.17
N ASP A 244 5.03 -2.42 27.30
CA ASP A 244 5.02 -3.88 27.07
C ASP A 244 5.93 -4.35 25.94
N TYR A 245 6.73 -3.44 25.38
CA TYR A 245 7.69 -3.81 24.34
C TYR A 245 9.00 -4.37 24.94
N PRO A 246 9.68 -5.32 24.26
CA PRO A 246 10.96 -5.85 24.73
C PRO A 246 11.99 -4.76 24.98
N ALA A 247 12.71 -4.85 26.11
CA ALA A 247 13.68 -3.82 26.52
C ALA A 247 14.87 -3.63 25.57
N ASN A 248 15.14 -4.62 24.70
CA ASN A 248 16.17 -4.58 23.67
C ASN A 248 15.67 -4.05 22.32
N TRP A 249 14.40 -3.63 22.23
CA TRP A 249 13.87 -2.90 21.09
C TRP A 249 13.97 -1.40 21.32
N VAL A 250 14.08 -0.65 20.24
CA VAL A 250 13.92 0.81 20.27
C VAL A 250 12.46 1.14 20.01
N THR A 251 11.83 1.82 20.97
CA THR A 251 10.43 2.25 20.82
C THR A 251 10.32 3.76 20.86
N GLY A 252 9.41 4.31 20.10
CA GLY A 252 9.18 5.75 20.07
C GLY A 252 7.99 6.17 19.22
N ALA A 253 7.80 7.47 19.14
CA ALA A 253 6.79 8.07 18.30
C ALA A 253 7.36 9.23 17.47
N SER A 254 6.83 9.42 16.26
CA SER A 254 7.26 10.48 15.35
C SER A 254 6.03 11.09 14.68
N ASP A 255 5.84 12.37 14.83
CA ASP A 255 4.77 13.16 14.20
C ASP A 255 5.10 13.62 12.77
N THR A 256 6.31 13.30 12.29
CA THR A 256 6.79 13.70 10.96
C THR A 256 7.06 12.54 10.02
N VAL A 257 7.19 11.31 10.54
CA VAL A 257 7.61 10.16 9.72
C VAL A 257 6.59 9.83 8.62
N SER A 258 5.30 10.02 8.90
CA SER A 258 4.22 9.84 7.92
C SER A 258 4.27 10.84 6.75
N ASP A 259 4.99 11.96 6.87
CA ASP A 259 5.26 12.90 5.77
C ASP A 259 6.50 12.52 4.95
N ILE A 260 7.35 11.66 5.51
CA ILE A 260 8.64 11.27 4.92
C ILE A 260 8.54 9.93 4.21
N LEU A 261 7.94 8.93 4.86
CA LEU A 261 7.87 7.55 4.41
C LEU A 261 6.46 7.15 3.97
N ASP A 262 6.41 6.15 3.12
CA ASP A 262 5.17 5.58 2.60
C ASP A 262 4.63 4.52 3.57
N LEU A 263 3.74 4.94 4.46
CA LEU A 263 3.12 4.13 5.50
C LEU A 263 1.66 3.77 5.13
N ARG A 264 1.47 3.10 3.98
CA ARG A 264 0.14 2.79 3.44
C ARG A 264 -0.58 1.63 4.14
N LEU A 265 0.12 0.88 4.99
CA LEU A 265 -0.43 -0.20 5.81
C LEU A 265 -0.21 0.08 7.30
N THR A 266 -1.00 -0.56 8.15
CA THR A 266 -0.79 -0.63 9.58
C THR A 266 -0.96 -2.09 10.04
N PRO A 267 0.11 -2.74 10.54
CA PRO A 267 1.49 -2.26 10.59
C PRO A 267 2.17 -2.15 9.22
N SER A 268 3.07 -1.16 9.06
CA SER A 268 3.99 -1.09 7.92
C SER A 268 5.38 -1.55 8.35
N PHE A 269 5.90 -2.59 7.69
CA PHE A 269 7.25 -3.08 7.94
C PHE A 269 8.22 -2.57 6.90
N TYR A 270 9.37 -2.06 7.37
CA TYR A 270 10.53 -1.71 6.57
C TYR A 270 11.71 -2.57 6.97
N VAL A 271 12.38 -3.17 6.01
CA VAL A 271 13.60 -3.96 6.19
C VAL A 271 14.76 -3.19 5.61
N ILE A 272 15.70 -2.78 6.45
CA ILE A 272 16.83 -1.94 6.09
C ILE A 272 18.12 -2.73 6.21
N GLY A 273 18.89 -2.81 5.14
CA GLY A 273 20.19 -3.47 5.12
C GLY A 273 21.26 -2.69 5.90
N LYS A 274 22.39 -3.34 6.20
CA LYS A 274 23.55 -2.71 6.87
C LYS A 274 24.13 -1.53 6.10
N ASP A 275 23.95 -1.52 4.76
CA ASP A 275 24.33 -0.42 3.88
C ASP A 275 23.33 0.76 3.88
N GLY A 276 22.26 0.67 4.68
CA GLY A 276 21.23 1.66 4.83
C GLY A 276 20.16 1.64 3.74
N LYS A 277 20.19 0.68 2.82
CA LYS A 277 19.17 0.60 1.78
C LYS A 277 17.92 -0.11 2.27
N ILE A 278 16.78 0.37 1.79
CA ILE A 278 15.51 -0.30 1.94
C ILE A 278 15.56 -1.58 1.08
N MET A 279 15.63 -2.73 1.73
CA MET A 279 15.59 -4.01 1.04
C MET A 279 14.16 -4.35 0.62
N GLU A 280 13.22 -4.16 1.55
CA GLU A 280 11.79 -4.35 1.33
C GLU A 280 10.98 -3.44 2.24
N LYS A 281 9.76 -3.10 1.80
CA LYS A 281 8.78 -2.35 2.58
C LYS A 281 7.38 -2.92 2.44
N ASN A 282 6.50 -2.58 3.37
CA ASN A 282 5.10 -3.02 3.39
C ASN A 282 4.95 -4.55 3.28
N VAL A 283 5.92 -5.26 3.83
CA VAL A 283 5.94 -6.73 3.89
C VAL A 283 5.27 -7.23 5.17
N SER A 284 4.91 -8.51 5.21
CA SER A 284 4.46 -9.12 6.46
C SER A 284 5.60 -9.30 7.45
N VAL A 285 5.27 -9.42 8.74
CA VAL A 285 6.25 -9.72 9.80
C VAL A 285 7.06 -10.98 9.48
N ASP A 286 6.43 -12.04 8.96
CA ASP A 286 7.11 -13.28 8.60
C ASP A 286 8.10 -13.09 7.44
N GLN A 287 7.78 -12.25 6.47
CA GLN A 287 8.71 -11.90 5.39
C GLN A 287 9.90 -11.09 5.92
N ALA A 288 9.65 -10.08 6.78
CA ALA A 288 10.70 -9.30 7.40
C ALA A 288 11.67 -10.18 8.19
N MET A 289 11.14 -11.08 9.03
CA MET A 289 11.95 -12.05 9.80
C MET A 289 12.72 -13.01 8.88
N LYS A 290 12.10 -13.51 7.79
CA LYS A 290 12.76 -14.40 6.82
C LYS A 290 13.95 -13.71 6.15
N ILE A 291 13.83 -12.44 5.80
CA ILE A 291 14.95 -11.65 5.25
C ILE A 291 16.06 -11.53 6.29
N ALA A 292 15.72 -11.19 7.56
CA ALA A 292 16.70 -11.10 8.64
C ALA A 292 17.47 -12.42 8.82
N PHE A 293 16.80 -13.57 8.82
CA PHE A 293 17.46 -14.87 8.92
C PHE A 293 18.42 -15.13 7.75
N LYS A 294 18.03 -14.77 6.52
CA LYS A 294 18.85 -14.93 5.33
C LYS A 294 20.13 -14.08 5.43
N GLU A 295 19.98 -12.80 5.69
CA GLU A 295 21.09 -11.83 5.73
C GLU A 295 22.10 -12.13 6.87
N THR A 296 21.59 -12.54 8.05
CA THR A 296 22.45 -12.85 9.19
C THR A 296 23.12 -14.23 9.10
N SER A 297 22.63 -15.11 8.22
CA SER A 297 23.26 -16.42 7.95
C SER A 297 24.42 -16.32 6.97
N SER A 298 24.45 -15.29 6.14
CA SER A 298 25.49 -15.07 5.12
C SER A 298 26.79 -14.49 5.71
N ASP A 299 26.76 -14.06 6.96
CA ASP A 299 27.92 -13.51 7.71
C ASP A 299 28.74 -14.58 8.42
N LYS A 300 28.51 -15.86 8.14
CA LYS A 300 29.32 -17.00 8.59
C LYS A 300 30.20 -17.51 7.46
#